data_40ef9a3442c050161ae3ab17ba78f3c4
#
_entry.id   40ef9a3442c050161ae3ab17ba78f3c4
#
_cell.length_a   1.000
_cell.length_b   1.000
_cell.length_c   1.000
_cell.angle_alpha   90.00
_cell.angle_beta   90.00
_cell.angle_gamma   90.00
#
_symmetry.space_group_name_H-M   'P 1'
#
loop_
_entity.id
_entity.type
_entity.pdbx_description
1 polymer ?
#
loop_
_entity_poly.entity_id
_entity_poly.type
_entity_poly.pdbx_seq_one_letter_code
_entity_poly.pdbx_strand_id
1 'polypeptide(L)'
;VIRRLKARAKDRLRRAVATGGRTDNPEEVLAHVVIAGGTHKEWVSFSVGKWSRRLEAMVQAVEPEGVQWLTVVPVSSGYAVGEVCSEDDQKALDDAIARAMRHVSGRVDVVVRSEADGRKRFVEVVNHLRNDRDDTSSRSTLSEGRLAKALLAPADVEPDLVLVLGPPTQLPTSLVWEMAYSELVFLDIGWNDLSEEHLLMAVD
;
A
#
# COMPACT_ATOMS: atom_id res chain seq x y z
N VAL A 1 5.17 -18.48 19.13
CA VAL A 1 5.84 -17.30 18.56
C VAL A 1 4.85 -16.18 18.38
N ILE A 2 3.67 -16.42 17.78
CA ILE A 2 2.63 -15.44 17.45
C ILE A 2 2.05 -14.74 18.71
N ARG A 3 1.77 -15.46 19.80
CA ARG A 3 1.32 -14.84 21.07
C ARG A 3 2.33 -13.88 21.70
N ARG A 4 3.64 -14.05 21.43
CA ARG A 4 4.70 -13.15 21.92
C ARG A 4 4.83 -11.89 21.08
N LEU A 5 4.44 -11.92 19.80
CA LEU A 5 4.41 -10.76 18.92
C LEU A 5 3.22 -9.85 19.28
N LYS A 6 2.03 -10.41 19.51
CA LYS A 6 0.84 -9.67 19.99
C LYS A 6 1.12 -8.92 21.31
N ALA A 7 1.78 -9.58 22.29
CA ALA A 7 2.13 -8.93 23.56
C ALA A 7 3.15 -7.80 23.39
N ARG A 8 4.09 -7.92 22.43
CA ARG A 8 5.12 -6.89 22.17
C ARG A 8 4.59 -5.69 21.40
N ALA A 9 3.67 -5.88 20.46
CA ALA A 9 3.00 -4.79 19.75
C ALA A 9 2.16 -3.96 20.75
N LYS A 10 1.35 -4.61 21.56
CA LYS A 10 0.54 -3.96 22.61
C LYS A 10 1.38 -3.23 23.68
N ASP A 11 2.55 -3.76 24.03
CA ASP A 11 3.50 -3.12 24.97
C ASP A 11 4.26 -1.95 24.33
N ARG A 12 4.54 -1.97 23.01
CA ARG A 12 5.15 -0.86 22.29
C ARG A 12 4.16 0.30 22.11
N LEU A 13 2.90 0.01 21.81
CA LEU A 13 1.83 1.01 21.78
C LEU A 13 1.70 1.71 23.15
N ARG A 14 1.68 0.95 24.26
CA ARG A 14 1.66 1.52 25.61
C ARG A 14 2.87 2.37 25.96
N ARG A 15 4.05 2.07 25.43
CA ARG A 15 5.28 2.85 25.66
C ARG A 15 5.36 4.10 24.78
N ALA A 16 4.86 4.07 23.55
CA ALA A 16 4.77 5.24 22.67
C ALA A 16 3.81 6.29 23.25
N VAL A 17 2.70 5.87 23.84
CA VAL A 17 1.75 6.72 24.55
C VAL A 17 2.36 7.37 25.81
N ALA A 18 3.36 6.72 26.43
CA ALA A 18 3.97 7.22 27.68
C ALA A 18 5.06 8.30 27.47
N THR A 19 5.51 8.56 26.24
CA THR A 19 6.70 9.41 25.97
C THR A 19 6.46 10.66 25.14
N GLY A 20 5.24 11.03 24.78
CA GLY A 20 5.06 12.27 24.02
C GLY A 20 3.63 12.67 23.81
N GLY A 21 3.20 13.72 24.48
CA GLY A 21 1.99 14.48 24.42
C GLY A 21 1.17 14.47 23.15
N ARG A 22 0.46 13.38 22.93
CA ARG A 22 -0.65 13.30 22.00
C ARG A 22 -1.91 13.01 22.82
N THR A 23 -2.92 13.79 22.60
CA THR A 23 -4.20 13.77 23.28
C THR A 23 -4.79 12.36 23.35
N ASP A 24 -5.23 11.99 24.56
CA ASP A 24 -5.99 10.77 24.85
C ASP A 24 -7.22 10.64 23.93
N ASN A 25 -7.07 9.94 22.82
CA ASN A 25 -8.19 9.42 22.04
C ASN A 25 -8.08 7.88 22.06
N PRO A 26 -9.02 7.16 22.70
CA PRO A 26 -8.88 5.73 23.00
C PRO A 26 -9.10 4.79 21.81
N GLU A 27 -9.34 5.29 20.61
CA GLU A 27 -9.47 4.49 19.40
C GLU A 27 -8.67 5.15 18.25
N GLU A 28 -7.39 4.88 18.15
CA GLU A 28 -6.69 5.09 16.88
C GLU A 28 -7.25 4.07 15.87
N VAL A 29 -8.26 4.52 15.13
CA VAL A 29 -8.87 3.75 14.05
C VAL A 29 -7.82 3.60 12.94
N LEU A 30 -7.53 2.37 12.55
CA LEU A 30 -6.68 2.06 11.41
C LEU A 30 -7.36 2.56 10.13
N ALA A 31 -6.96 3.73 9.62
CA ALA A 31 -7.65 4.37 8.51
C ALA A 31 -7.14 3.91 7.14
N HIS A 32 -5.83 3.69 7.00
CA HIS A 32 -5.21 3.33 5.73
C HIS A 32 -4.22 2.18 5.88
N VAL A 33 -4.49 1.09 5.20
CA VAL A 33 -3.62 -0.10 5.13
C VAL A 33 -3.01 -0.22 3.74
N VAL A 34 -1.71 -0.45 3.68
CA VAL A 34 -0.99 -0.79 2.44
C VAL A 34 -0.55 -2.24 2.49
N ILE A 35 -0.86 -3.00 1.45
CA ILE A 35 -0.38 -4.38 1.27
C ILE A 35 0.63 -4.39 0.13
N ALA A 36 1.89 -4.61 0.46
CA ALA A 36 2.95 -4.81 -0.51
C ALA A 36 3.20 -6.31 -0.68
N GLY A 37 2.85 -6.87 -1.84
CA GLY A 37 2.95 -8.31 -2.03
C GLY A 37 3.03 -8.72 -3.49
N GLY A 38 3.76 -9.79 -3.73
CA GLY A 38 4.00 -10.33 -5.05
C GLY A 38 4.95 -9.47 -5.90
N THR A 39 5.50 -10.09 -6.92
CA THR A 39 6.25 -9.40 -7.96
C THR A 39 5.30 -8.92 -9.05
N HIS A 40 5.69 -7.90 -9.79
CA HIS A 40 4.95 -7.46 -10.98
C HIS A 40 4.72 -8.61 -11.97
N LYS A 41 5.74 -9.48 -12.15
CA LYS A 41 5.64 -10.67 -13.01
C LYS A 41 4.58 -11.67 -12.53
N GLU A 42 4.43 -11.87 -11.22
CA GLU A 42 3.35 -12.70 -10.66
C GLU A 42 1.99 -12.05 -10.90
N TRP A 43 1.90 -10.73 -10.76
CA TRP A 43 0.66 -9.98 -10.96
C TRP A 43 0.13 -10.10 -12.39
N VAL A 44 1.01 -9.97 -13.40
CA VAL A 44 0.67 -10.15 -14.83
C VAL A 44 0.06 -11.53 -15.09
N SER A 45 0.45 -12.55 -14.32
CA SER A 45 -0.10 -13.91 -14.46
C SER A 45 -1.53 -14.08 -13.92
N PHE A 46 -2.07 -13.07 -13.20
CA PHE A 46 -3.39 -13.19 -12.61
C PHE A 46 -4.51 -12.90 -13.61
N SER A 47 -5.48 -13.81 -13.68
CA SER A 47 -6.74 -13.53 -14.38
C SER A 47 -7.61 -12.51 -13.62
N VAL A 48 -8.55 -11.88 -14.31
CA VAL A 48 -9.54 -10.98 -13.71
C VAL A 48 -10.24 -11.61 -12.50
N GLY A 49 -10.70 -12.86 -12.63
CA GLY A 49 -11.37 -13.56 -11.53
C GLY A 49 -10.44 -13.88 -10.34
N LYS A 50 -9.15 -14.04 -10.58
CA LYS A 50 -8.17 -14.23 -9.49
C LYS A 50 -7.94 -12.90 -8.75
N TRP A 51 -7.86 -11.80 -9.50
CA TRP A 51 -7.80 -10.45 -8.95
C TRP A 51 -9.04 -10.11 -8.14
N SER A 52 -10.25 -10.30 -8.67
CA SER A 52 -11.50 -10.01 -7.95
C SER A 52 -11.56 -10.73 -6.60
N ARG A 53 -11.35 -12.05 -6.60
CA ARG A 53 -11.34 -12.81 -5.34
C ARG A 53 -10.29 -12.35 -4.33
N ARG A 54 -9.11 -11.97 -4.82
CA ARG A 54 -8.04 -11.47 -3.95
C ARG A 54 -8.41 -10.13 -3.31
N LEU A 55 -8.91 -9.19 -4.09
CA LEU A 55 -9.30 -7.87 -3.60
C LEU A 55 -10.52 -7.96 -2.66
N GLU A 56 -11.52 -8.78 -3.01
CA GLU A 56 -12.67 -9.03 -2.14
C GLU A 56 -12.25 -9.59 -0.77
N ALA A 57 -11.36 -10.60 -0.76
CA ALA A 57 -10.86 -11.17 0.50
C ALA A 57 -10.09 -10.14 1.35
N MET A 58 -9.31 -9.27 0.70
CA MET A 58 -8.60 -8.19 1.41
C MET A 58 -9.58 -7.19 2.02
N VAL A 59 -10.59 -6.75 1.25
CA VAL A 59 -11.62 -5.81 1.73
C VAL A 59 -12.39 -6.42 2.90
N GLN A 60 -12.83 -7.68 2.77
CA GLN A 60 -13.56 -8.38 3.82
C GLN A 60 -12.76 -8.50 5.13
N ALA A 61 -11.44 -8.66 5.02
CA ALA A 61 -10.58 -8.76 6.19
C ALA A 61 -10.39 -7.41 6.91
N VAL A 62 -10.29 -6.30 6.18
CA VAL A 62 -9.92 -5.01 6.78
C VAL A 62 -11.14 -4.11 7.07
N GLU A 63 -12.26 -4.32 6.41
CA GLU A 63 -13.47 -3.50 6.60
C GLU A 63 -14.02 -3.52 8.03
N PRO A 64 -14.07 -4.67 8.74
CA PRO A 64 -14.54 -4.72 10.12
C PRO A 64 -13.68 -3.90 11.10
N GLU A 65 -12.40 -3.71 10.77
CA GLU A 65 -11.43 -2.93 11.59
C GLU A 65 -11.53 -1.41 11.37
N GLY A 66 -12.48 -0.96 10.55
CA GLY A 66 -12.73 0.45 10.31
C GLY A 66 -11.84 1.09 9.24
N VAL A 67 -11.06 0.29 8.51
CA VAL A 67 -10.19 0.76 7.44
C VAL A 67 -11.00 1.47 6.37
N GLN A 68 -10.56 2.67 5.98
CA GLN A 68 -11.17 3.47 4.93
C GLN A 68 -10.47 3.28 3.60
N TRP A 69 -9.14 3.15 3.60
CA TRP A 69 -8.32 3.01 2.41
C TRP A 69 -7.50 1.72 2.45
N LEU A 70 -7.54 0.99 1.36
CA LEU A 70 -6.70 -0.18 1.12
C LEU A 70 -5.87 0.04 -0.15
N THR A 71 -4.57 0.21 -0.01
CA THR A 71 -3.65 0.29 -1.15
C THR A 71 -2.90 -1.02 -1.34
N VAL A 72 -2.87 -1.52 -2.57
CA VAL A 72 -2.16 -2.75 -2.92
C VAL A 72 -1.08 -2.44 -3.94
N VAL A 73 0.16 -2.88 -3.66
CA VAL A 73 1.34 -2.60 -4.50
C VAL A 73 2.20 -3.86 -4.65
N PRO A 74 2.95 -4.02 -5.75
CA PRO A 74 3.94 -5.09 -5.86
C PRO A 74 5.17 -4.79 -5.00
N VAL A 75 5.87 -5.81 -4.53
CA VAL A 75 7.12 -5.63 -3.75
C VAL A 75 8.32 -5.33 -4.66
N SER A 76 8.32 -5.86 -5.88
CA SER A 76 9.39 -5.65 -6.86
C SER A 76 8.91 -5.94 -8.28
N SER A 77 9.75 -5.61 -9.28
CA SER A 77 9.46 -5.97 -10.67
C SER A 77 9.44 -7.49 -10.90
N GLY A 78 10.27 -8.23 -10.16
CA GLY A 78 10.44 -9.66 -10.33
C GLY A 78 11.06 -10.09 -11.68
N TYR A 79 11.55 -9.12 -12.45
CA TYR A 79 12.28 -9.35 -13.70
C TYR A 79 13.77 -9.42 -13.43
N ALA A 80 14.49 -10.21 -14.23
CA ALA A 80 15.94 -10.24 -14.17
C ALA A 80 16.56 -8.89 -14.57
N VAL A 81 17.81 -8.66 -14.18
CA VAL A 81 18.51 -7.43 -14.54
C VAL A 81 18.55 -7.29 -16.07
N GLY A 82 18.00 -6.19 -16.57
CA GLY A 82 17.87 -5.92 -18.01
C GLY A 82 16.58 -6.43 -18.65
N GLU A 83 15.75 -7.17 -17.93
CA GLU A 83 14.41 -7.57 -18.36
C GLU A 83 13.40 -6.50 -17.92
N VAL A 84 12.63 -5.96 -18.82
CA VAL A 84 11.63 -4.93 -18.56
C VAL A 84 10.25 -5.50 -18.88
N CYS A 85 9.24 -5.14 -18.08
CA CYS A 85 7.86 -5.41 -18.44
C CYS A 85 7.54 -4.76 -19.79
N SER A 86 6.89 -5.47 -20.69
CA SER A 86 6.42 -4.89 -21.93
C SER A 86 5.26 -3.91 -21.65
N GLU A 87 5.08 -2.90 -22.50
CA GLU A 87 3.94 -1.98 -22.42
C GLU A 87 2.61 -2.74 -22.58
N ASP A 88 2.59 -3.79 -23.40
CA ASP A 88 1.41 -4.63 -23.60
C ASP A 88 1.04 -5.42 -22.33
N ASP A 89 2.04 -5.99 -21.63
CA ASP A 89 1.82 -6.70 -20.37
C ASP A 89 1.34 -5.74 -19.27
N GLN A 90 1.94 -4.56 -19.19
CA GLN A 90 1.52 -3.52 -18.24
C GLN A 90 0.06 -3.13 -18.50
N LYS A 91 -0.29 -2.84 -19.75
CA LYS A 91 -1.64 -2.49 -20.15
C LYS A 91 -2.64 -3.62 -19.86
N ALA A 92 -2.27 -4.86 -20.18
CA ALA A 92 -3.10 -6.02 -19.89
C ALA A 92 -3.36 -6.22 -18.39
N LEU A 93 -2.34 -5.97 -17.55
CA LEU A 93 -2.44 -5.98 -16.10
C LEU A 93 -3.40 -4.89 -15.62
N ASP A 94 -3.20 -3.65 -16.06
CA ASP A 94 -4.04 -2.51 -15.66
C ASP A 94 -5.51 -2.74 -16.06
N ASP A 95 -5.74 -3.26 -17.26
CA ASP A 95 -7.09 -3.63 -17.74
C ASP A 95 -7.71 -4.78 -16.91
N ALA A 96 -6.90 -5.74 -16.48
CA ALA A 96 -7.37 -6.84 -15.64
C ALA A 96 -7.75 -6.34 -14.23
N ILE A 97 -6.91 -5.51 -13.63
CA ILE A 97 -7.16 -4.87 -12.33
C ILE A 97 -8.42 -3.99 -12.41
N ALA A 98 -8.53 -3.12 -13.41
CA ALA A 98 -9.67 -2.24 -13.59
C ALA A 98 -11.00 -3.03 -13.74
N ARG A 99 -10.96 -4.18 -14.43
CA ARG A 99 -12.13 -5.08 -14.52
C ARG A 99 -12.44 -5.74 -13.20
N ALA A 100 -11.42 -6.20 -12.47
CA ALA A 100 -11.60 -6.84 -11.17
C ALA A 100 -12.19 -5.88 -10.13
N MET A 101 -11.71 -4.64 -10.10
CA MET A 101 -12.19 -3.59 -9.20
C MET A 101 -13.70 -3.31 -9.32
N ARG A 102 -14.28 -3.49 -10.50
CA ARG A 102 -15.74 -3.33 -10.70
C ARG A 102 -16.60 -4.35 -9.96
N HIS A 103 -16.00 -5.44 -9.51
CA HIS A 103 -16.68 -6.51 -8.78
C HIS A 103 -16.44 -6.44 -7.28
N VAL A 104 -15.47 -5.63 -6.85
CA VAL A 104 -15.18 -5.43 -5.42
C VAL A 104 -16.29 -4.57 -4.81
N SER A 105 -16.88 -5.08 -3.74
CA SER A 105 -17.92 -4.39 -2.96
C SER A 105 -17.47 -4.21 -1.53
N GLY A 106 -17.92 -3.12 -0.89
CA GLY A 106 -17.56 -2.78 0.49
C GLY A 106 -17.52 -1.27 0.68
N ARG A 107 -17.20 -0.85 1.89
CA ARG A 107 -17.06 0.58 2.25
C ARG A 107 -15.59 1.04 2.19
N VAL A 108 -14.68 0.12 1.93
CA VAL A 108 -13.24 0.40 1.83
C VAL A 108 -12.94 0.89 0.42
N ASP A 109 -12.31 2.04 0.31
CA ASP A 109 -11.78 2.55 -0.95
C ASP A 109 -10.49 1.82 -1.31
N VAL A 110 -10.51 1.08 -2.43
CA VAL A 110 -9.38 0.24 -2.85
C VAL A 110 -8.58 0.94 -3.94
N VAL A 111 -7.27 0.98 -3.75
CA VAL A 111 -6.30 1.49 -4.72
C VAL A 111 -5.32 0.38 -5.07
N VAL A 112 -5.22 0.01 -6.34
CA VAL A 112 -4.21 -0.92 -6.81
C VAL A 112 -3.23 -0.18 -7.70
N ARG A 113 -1.97 -0.15 -7.30
CA ARG A 113 -0.88 0.48 -8.05
C ARG A 113 -0.01 -0.61 -8.63
N SER A 114 -0.04 -0.78 -9.93
CA SER A 114 0.72 -1.81 -10.62
C SER A 114 2.19 -1.45 -10.85
N GLU A 115 2.57 -0.19 -10.69
CA GLU A 115 3.95 0.27 -10.85
C GLU A 115 4.84 -0.23 -9.70
N ALA A 116 5.85 -1.02 -10.05
CA ALA A 116 6.80 -1.59 -9.10
C ALA A 116 7.96 -0.65 -8.73
N ASP A 117 8.18 0.43 -9.51
CA ASP A 117 9.24 1.40 -9.28
C ASP A 117 8.71 2.70 -8.67
N GLY A 118 8.76 2.77 -7.35
CA GLY A 118 8.32 3.96 -6.61
C GLY A 118 9.15 5.20 -6.89
N ARG A 119 10.42 5.07 -7.30
CA ARG A 119 11.25 6.22 -7.67
C ARG A 119 10.80 6.83 -9.00
N LYS A 120 10.48 5.99 -9.98
CA LYS A 120 9.91 6.45 -11.26
C LYS A 120 8.62 7.23 -11.00
N ARG A 121 7.69 6.64 -10.24
CA ARG A 121 6.46 7.30 -9.83
C ARG A 121 6.71 8.63 -9.10
N PHE A 122 7.66 8.65 -8.18
CA PHE A 122 8.02 9.88 -7.46
C PHE A 122 8.45 10.99 -8.43
N VAL A 123 9.31 10.69 -9.40
CA VAL A 123 9.76 11.64 -10.42
C VAL A 123 8.61 12.11 -11.29
N GLU A 124 7.72 11.22 -11.70
CA GLU A 124 6.54 11.55 -12.50
C GLU A 124 5.60 12.52 -11.76
N VAL A 125 5.31 12.25 -10.48
CA VAL A 125 4.50 13.11 -9.63
C VAL A 125 5.14 14.49 -9.46
N VAL A 126 6.44 14.55 -9.19
CA VAL A 126 7.16 15.83 -9.08
C VAL A 126 7.10 16.62 -10.39
N ASN A 127 7.30 15.96 -11.52
CA ASN A 127 7.21 16.61 -12.83
C ASN A 127 5.78 17.10 -13.13
N HIS A 128 4.77 16.30 -12.82
CA HIS A 128 3.36 16.70 -12.95
C HIS A 128 3.07 17.94 -12.12
N LEU A 129 3.43 17.94 -10.85
CA LEU A 129 3.22 19.09 -9.94
C LEU A 129 4.00 20.35 -10.35
N ARG A 130 5.10 20.20 -11.07
CA ARG A 130 5.86 21.34 -11.63
C ARG A 130 5.22 21.90 -12.88
N ASN A 131 4.64 21.05 -13.72
CA ASN A 131 4.02 21.43 -14.98
C ASN A 131 2.60 21.98 -14.80
N ASP A 132 1.90 21.58 -13.74
CA ASP A 132 0.53 21.99 -13.39
C ASP A 132 0.48 23.42 -12.79
N ARG A 133 1.55 24.19 -12.97
CA ARG A 133 1.62 25.57 -12.52
C ARG A 133 0.95 26.47 -13.57
N ASP A 134 -0.28 26.83 -13.29
CA ASP A 134 -0.90 28.00 -13.92
C ASP A 134 -0.02 29.24 -13.71
N ASP A 135 0.24 29.91 -14.77
CA ASP A 135 1.27 30.89 -15.13
C ASP A 135 1.22 32.22 -14.34
N THR A 136 0.55 32.33 -13.20
CA THR A 136 0.24 33.65 -12.63
C THR A 136 0.70 33.94 -11.22
N SER A 137 1.34 33.03 -10.52
CA SER A 137 1.90 33.39 -9.20
C SER A 137 3.22 32.70 -8.88
N SER A 138 4.26 33.53 -8.93
CA SER A 138 5.45 33.46 -8.08
C SER A 138 5.93 32.07 -7.65
N ARG A 139 7.15 31.68 -8.07
CA ARG A 139 8.06 30.66 -7.52
C ARG A 139 7.62 30.01 -6.20
N SER A 140 6.43 29.39 -6.12
CA SER A 140 6.06 28.65 -4.94
C SER A 140 6.86 27.33 -4.92
N THR A 141 7.69 27.17 -3.93
CA THR A 141 8.39 25.93 -3.65
C THR A 141 7.37 24.79 -3.47
N LEU A 142 7.68 23.63 -4.03
CA LEU A 142 6.89 22.44 -3.79
C LEU A 142 6.92 22.11 -2.29
N SER A 143 5.76 22.15 -1.61
CA SER A 143 5.67 21.79 -0.19
C SER A 143 5.56 20.28 -0.03
N GLU A 144 6.05 19.78 1.11
CA GLU A 144 5.93 18.38 1.51
C GLU A 144 4.48 17.89 1.46
N GLY A 145 3.54 18.64 2.06
CA GLY A 145 2.13 18.25 2.08
C GLY A 145 1.47 18.19 0.69
N ARG A 146 1.89 19.05 -0.26
CA ARG A 146 1.41 18.97 -1.64
C ARG A 146 1.97 17.74 -2.35
N LEU A 147 3.22 17.39 -2.08
CA LEU A 147 3.86 16.21 -2.62
C LEU A 147 3.25 14.93 -2.03
N ALA A 148 3.08 14.86 -0.70
CA ALA A 148 2.42 13.76 0.00
C ALA A 148 1.03 13.49 -0.58
N LYS A 149 0.19 14.53 -0.67
CA LYS A 149 -1.15 14.42 -1.24
C LYS A 149 -1.14 13.86 -2.66
N ALA A 150 -0.21 14.26 -3.50
CA ALA A 150 -0.14 13.77 -4.87
C ALA A 150 0.42 12.33 -4.97
N LEU A 151 1.34 11.95 -4.09
CA LEU A 151 1.86 10.60 -4.02
C LEU A 151 0.86 9.60 -3.45
N LEU A 152 0.06 10.01 -2.48
CA LEU A 152 -0.94 9.13 -1.85
C LEU A 152 -2.22 9.02 -2.67
N ALA A 153 -2.54 10.02 -3.50
CA ALA A 153 -3.78 10.05 -4.25
C ALA A 153 -4.13 8.71 -4.93
N PRO A 154 -5.40 8.31 -4.92
CA PRO A 154 -6.57 9.04 -4.44
C PRO A 154 -6.77 9.02 -2.90
N ALA A 155 -6.00 8.23 -2.15
CA ALA A 155 -6.06 8.26 -0.69
C ALA A 155 -5.68 9.65 -0.17
N ASP A 156 -6.37 10.12 0.84
CA ASP A 156 -6.20 11.45 1.42
C ASP A 156 -5.53 11.43 2.81
N VAL A 157 -5.20 10.24 3.28
CA VAL A 157 -4.50 9.99 4.55
C VAL A 157 -3.25 9.15 4.33
N GLU A 158 -2.23 9.38 5.16
CA GLU A 158 -1.02 8.55 5.15
C GLU A 158 -1.33 7.14 5.66
N PRO A 159 -0.57 6.12 5.22
CA PRO A 159 -0.76 4.76 5.72
C PRO A 159 -0.39 4.66 7.20
N ASP A 160 -1.27 4.03 7.98
CA ASP A 160 -1.00 3.65 9.36
C ASP A 160 -0.21 2.36 9.42
N LEU A 161 -0.53 1.42 8.51
CA LEU A 161 0.07 0.09 8.44
C LEU A 161 0.52 -0.25 7.03
N VAL A 162 1.73 -0.74 6.90
CA VAL A 162 2.25 -1.38 5.69
C VAL A 162 2.55 -2.84 5.97
N LEU A 163 1.78 -3.72 5.36
CA LEU A 163 1.97 -5.16 5.40
C LEU A 163 2.85 -5.59 4.22
N VAL A 164 4.02 -6.13 4.50
CA VAL A 164 4.96 -6.60 3.48
C VAL A 164 4.96 -8.13 3.43
N LEU A 165 4.61 -8.69 2.27
CA LEU A 165 4.64 -10.13 2.02
C LEU A 165 5.97 -10.54 1.42
N GLY A 166 6.56 -11.60 1.96
CA GLY A 166 7.85 -12.14 1.54
C GLY A 166 8.90 -12.06 2.64
N PRO A 167 10.15 -12.40 2.32
CA PRO A 167 11.21 -12.44 3.32
C PRO A 167 11.46 -11.05 3.92
N PRO A 168 11.63 -10.94 5.26
CA PRO A 168 11.76 -9.67 5.97
C PRO A 168 13.06 -8.92 5.68
N THR A 169 13.85 -9.41 4.74
CA THR A 169 15.11 -8.82 4.29
C THR A 169 14.94 -7.89 3.08
N GLN A 170 13.74 -7.85 2.50
CA GLN A 170 13.47 -7.03 1.32
C GLN A 170 12.41 -5.98 1.62
N LEU A 171 12.77 -4.71 1.43
CA LEU A 171 11.81 -3.61 1.47
C LEU A 171 11.19 -3.42 0.08
N PRO A 172 9.88 -3.10 0.02
CA PRO A 172 9.21 -2.84 -1.25
C PRO A 172 9.82 -1.64 -1.98
N THR A 173 10.24 -1.83 -3.22
CA THR A 173 10.77 -0.75 -4.05
C THR A 173 9.70 0.22 -4.52
N SER A 174 8.43 -0.19 -4.45
CA SER A 174 7.26 0.61 -4.81
C SER A 174 6.87 1.65 -3.76
N LEU A 175 7.32 1.50 -2.51
CA LEU A 175 6.92 2.32 -1.37
C LEU A 175 8.05 3.27 -0.94
N VAL A 176 8.32 4.30 -1.72
CA VAL A 176 9.38 5.29 -1.42
C VAL A 176 8.95 6.28 -0.34
N TRP A 177 7.67 6.63 -0.30
CA TRP A 177 7.12 7.64 0.60
C TRP A 177 6.36 7.02 1.78
N GLU A 178 5.57 6.00 1.50
CA GLU A 178 4.57 5.44 2.40
C GLU A 178 5.16 4.82 3.67
N MET A 179 6.41 4.35 3.60
CA MET A 179 7.07 3.70 4.75
C MET A 179 7.60 4.67 5.82
N ALA A 180 7.55 5.99 5.58
CA ALA A 180 8.23 6.95 6.47
C ALA A 180 7.61 7.03 7.87
N TYR A 181 6.29 6.89 7.97
CA TYR A 181 5.53 7.07 9.21
C TYR A 181 4.60 5.90 9.55
N SER A 182 4.58 4.86 8.72
CA SER A 182 3.73 3.68 8.89
C SER A 182 4.35 2.63 9.83
N GLU A 183 3.52 1.87 10.51
CA GLU A 183 3.96 0.63 11.12
C GLU A 183 4.23 -0.43 10.04
N LEU A 184 5.35 -1.16 10.14
CA LEU A 184 5.72 -2.18 9.17
C LEU A 184 5.54 -3.57 9.78
N VAL A 185 4.71 -4.39 9.14
CA VAL A 185 4.52 -5.79 9.49
C VAL A 185 5.00 -6.67 8.35
N PHE A 186 5.91 -7.59 8.64
CA PHE A 186 6.42 -8.54 7.66
C PHE A 186 5.79 -9.91 7.87
N LEU A 187 5.22 -10.46 6.81
CA LEU A 187 4.76 -11.84 6.75
C LEU A 187 5.61 -12.61 5.75
N ASP A 188 6.35 -13.61 6.24
CA ASP A 188 7.18 -14.48 5.38
C ASP A 188 6.30 -15.53 4.67
N ILE A 189 5.43 -15.03 3.80
CA ILE A 189 4.53 -15.80 2.95
C ILE A 189 4.55 -15.27 1.52
N GLY A 190 4.26 -16.13 0.57
CA GLY A 190 4.12 -15.76 -0.85
C GLY A 190 2.81 -15.00 -1.10
N TRP A 191 2.81 -14.19 -2.17
CA TRP A 191 1.61 -13.49 -2.63
C TRP A 191 0.40 -14.41 -2.83
N ASN A 192 0.65 -15.64 -3.34
CA ASN A 192 -0.40 -16.61 -3.58
C ASN A 192 -0.97 -17.23 -2.29
N ASP A 193 -0.20 -17.21 -1.21
CA ASP A 193 -0.54 -17.84 0.08
C ASP A 193 -1.24 -16.88 1.05
N LEU A 194 -1.36 -15.60 0.69
CA LEU A 194 -2.07 -14.63 1.50
C LEU A 194 -3.54 -15.04 1.67
N SER A 195 -3.96 -15.20 2.91
CA SER A 195 -5.33 -15.51 3.32
C SER A 195 -5.91 -14.39 4.18
N GLU A 196 -7.23 -14.43 4.38
CA GLU A 196 -7.94 -13.55 5.30
C GLU A 196 -7.37 -13.61 6.73
N GLU A 197 -7.05 -14.81 7.23
CA GLU A 197 -6.47 -15.00 8.56
C GLU A 197 -5.12 -14.26 8.74
N HIS A 198 -4.30 -14.23 7.68
CA HIS A 198 -3.04 -13.49 7.70
C HIS A 198 -3.26 -11.97 7.81
N LEU A 199 -4.28 -11.45 7.14
CA LEU A 199 -4.64 -10.02 7.21
C LEU A 199 -5.20 -9.66 8.58
N LEU A 200 -6.14 -10.44 9.10
CA LEU A 200 -6.71 -10.24 10.43
C LEU A 200 -5.63 -10.27 11.52
N MET A 201 -4.64 -11.17 11.41
CA MET A 201 -3.51 -11.19 12.35
C MET A 201 -2.60 -9.97 12.26
N ALA A 202 -2.56 -9.30 11.11
CA ALA A 202 -1.71 -8.14 10.91
C ALA A 202 -2.37 -6.84 11.37
N VAL A 203 -3.70 -6.73 11.27
CA VAL A 203 -4.48 -5.54 11.65
C VAL A 203 -4.99 -5.57 13.10
N ASP A 204 -5.00 -6.74 13.78
CA ASP A 204 -5.38 -6.96 15.18
C ASP A 204 -4.18 -6.67 16.13
#